data_ab93b95b3ee92446e310bf62048db7d8
#
_entry.id   ab93b95b3ee92446e310bf62048db7d8
#
_cell.length_a   1.000
_cell.length_b   1.000
_cell.length_c   1.000
_cell.angle_alpha   90.00
_cell.angle_beta   90.00
_cell.angle_gamma   90.00
#
_symmetry.space_group_name_H-M   'P 1'
#
loop_
_entity.id
_entity.type
_entity.pdbx_description
1 polymer ?
#
loop_
_entity_poly.entity_id
_entity_poly.type
_entity_poly.pdbx_seq_one_letter_code
_entity_poly.pdbx_strand_id
1 'polypeptide(L)'
;KIRLWASFHPEMVSVEKFVGQIHILHHAGMEVCAGAVGNPSAKAVLNDLRKTLSPDIYLFINAMQGLSSPLSQEDILFFRQLDNLFEYDLKNAPAQWGVCAGGKSNCFVDWKGDMYACPRSRVKLGNFYQGDSSILPLSCKRKVCDCYLAFSNLNNHPLHRIMGEGTFWRIPDRPLITTVFFDVDGTLTDAGGKVPESYANALRAMAQSASLYLATSLSMEQARRKLGKTLFDLF
;
A
#
# COMPACT_ATOMS: atom_id res chain seq x y z
N LYS A 1 15.40 15.28 5.54
CA LYS A 1 14.00 15.35 5.12
C LYS A 1 13.17 14.54 6.12
N ILE A 2 12.10 15.14 6.67
CA ILE A 2 11.22 14.44 7.60
C ILE A 2 10.03 13.90 6.79
N ARG A 3 9.75 12.61 6.96
CA ARG A 3 8.58 11.94 6.43
C ARG A 3 7.70 11.54 7.61
N LEU A 4 6.40 11.74 7.49
CA LEU A 4 5.46 11.46 8.56
C LEU A 4 4.34 10.55 8.05
N TRP A 5 4.09 9.47 8.77
CA TRP A 5 2.89 8.69 8.64
C TRP A 5 1.97 8.98 9.83
N ALA A 6 0.81 9.57 9.54
CA ALA A 6 -0.19 9.90 10.54
C ALA A 6 -1.37 8.92 10.47
N SER A 7 -1.71 8.30 11.60
CA SER A 7 -2.83 7.37 11.69
C SER A 7 -4.11 8.08 12.09
N PHE A 8 -5.17 7.89 11.30
CA PHE A 8 -6.52 8.34 11.61
C PHE A 8 -7.25 7.31 12.48
N HIS A 9 -7.77 7.77 13.59
CA HIS A 9 -8.58 7.02 14.55
C HIS A 9 -9.93 7.71 14.68
N PRO A 10 -11.00 7.24 14.01
CA PRO A 10 -12.29 7.91 13.98
C PRO A 10 -12.96 8.06 15.35
N GLU A 11 -12.60 7.21 16.31
CA GLU A 11 -13.04 7.28 17.69
C GLU A 11 -12.35 8.40 18.52
N MET A 12 -11.25 8.95 18.01
CA MET A 12 -10.42 9.93 18.71
C MET A 12 -10.49 11.33 18.09
N VAL A 13 -10.73 11.42 16.78
CA VAL A 13 -10.65 12.69 16.05
C VAL A 13 -11.62 12.69 14.86
N SER A 14 -12.25 13.85 14.57
CA SER A 14 -13.07 13.97 13.36
C SER A 14 -12.22 14.05 12.08
N VAL A 15 -12.82 13.73 10.94
CA VAL A 15 -12.17 13.80 9.62
C VAL A 15 -11.62 15.20 9.35
N GLU A 16 -12.43 16.25 9.58
CA GLU A 16 -12.06 17.64 9.31
C GLU A 16 -10.84 18.07 10.13
N LYS A 17 -10.83 17.72 11.42
CA LYS A 17 -9.71 18.07 12.30
C LYS A 17 -8.43 17.33 11.91
N PHE A 18 -8.53 16.03 11.62
CA PHE A 18 -7.39 15.23 11.18
C PHE A 18 -6.83 15.74 9.86
N VAL A 19 -7.69 15.93 8.85
CA VAL A 19 -7.28 16.40 7.52
C VAL A 19 -6.71 17.81 7.61
N GLY A 20 -7.29 18.70 8.41
CA GLY A 20 -6.76 20.04 8.65
C GLY A 20 -5.32 20.01 9.17
N GLN A 21 -5.01 19.13 10.13
CA GLN A 21 -3.65 18.95 10.64
C GLN A 21 -2.69 18.39 9.59
N ILE A 22 -3.12 17.40 8.82
CA ILE A 22 -2.35 16.82 7.71
C ILE A 22 -2.00 17.89 6.67
N HIS A 23 -2.99 18.71 6.26
CA HIS A 23 -2.77 19.78 5.28
C HIS A 23 -1.80 20.85 5.79
N ILE A 24 -1.85 21.23 7.07
CA ILE A 24 -0.88 22.15 7.66
C ILE A 24 0.55 21.62 7.52
N LEU A 25 0.77 20.34 7.86
CA LEU A 25 2.09 19.72 7.76
C LEU A 25 2.54 19.60 6.30
N HIS A 26 1.66 19.20 5.41
CA HIS A 26 1.93 19.08 3.98
C HIS A 26 2.29 20.45 3.35
N HIS A 27 1.53 21.50 3.65
CA HIS A 27 1.82 22.86 3.18
C HIS A 27 3.12 23.44 3.78
N ALA A 28 3.51 22.96 4.96
CA ALA A 28 4.83 23.28 5.54
C ALA A 28 6.01 22.53 4.86
N GLY A 29 5.74 21.79 3.79
CA GLY A 29 6.75 21.07 3.01
C GLY A 29 7.16 19.71 3.60
N MET A 30 6.40 19.17 4.55
CA MET A 30 6.62 17.81 5.04
C MET A 30 6.03 16.80 4.07
N GLU A 31 6.72 15.68 3.86
CA GLU A 31 6.13 14.52 3.19
C GLU A 31 5.25 13.77 4.18
N VAL A 32 3.95 13.72 3.89
CA VAL A 32 2.94 13.13 4.79
C VAL A 32 2.18 12.03 4.07
N CYS A 33 1.96 10.93 4.76
CA CYS A 33 1.00 9.89 4.41
C CYS A 33 -0.07 9.79 5.50
N ALA A 34 -1.34 9.69 5.12
CA ALA A 34 -2.42 9.36 6.02
C ALA A 34 -2.63 7.85 6.05
N GLY A 35 -2.84 7.28 7.23
CA GLY A 35 -3.14 5.87 7.40
C GLY A 35 -4.42 5.66 8.20
N ALA A 36 -5.14 4.57 7.93
CA ALA A 36 -6.30 4.16 8.71
C ALA A 36 -6.43 2.64 8.76
N VAL A 37 -7.17 2.12 9.74
CA VAL A 37 -7.48 0.68 9.83
C VAL A 37 -8.71 0.37 8.99
N GLY A 38 -8.60 -0.62 8.11
CA GLY A 38 -9.67 -1.14 7.26
C GLY A 38 -10.70 -1.93 8.07
N ASN A 39 -11.43 -1.24 8.94
CA ASN A 39 -12.55 -1.82 9.69
C ASN A 39 -13.83 -1.74 8.85
N PRO A 40 -14.53 -2.87 8.56
CA PRO A 40 -15.78 -2.87 7.81
C PRO A 40 -16.86 -1.92 8.36
N SER A 41 -16.92 -1.73 9.68
CA SER A 41 -17.86 -0.80 10.31
C SER A 41 -17.51 0.69 10.10
N ALA A 42 -16.28 1.00 9.68
CA ALA A 42 -15.80 2.35 9.46
C ALA A 42 -15.85 2.80 7.98
N LYS A 43 -16.44 2.02 7.07
CA LYS A 43 -16.47 2.31 5.63
C LYS A 43 -16.94 3.74 5.31
N ALA A 44 -18.01 4.21 5.94
CA ALA A 44 -18.56 5.53 5.67
C ALA A 44 -17.56 6.65 6.01
N VAL A 45 -16.98 6.60 7.21
CA VAL A 45 -16.01 7.62 7.67
C VAL A 45 -14.68 7.54 6.90
N LEU A 46 -14.26 6.35 6.47
CA LEU A 46 -13.05 6.21 5.64
C LEU A 46 -13.24 6.74 4.22
N ASN A 47 -14.44 6.57 3.65
CA ASN A 47 -14.79 7.19 2.38
C ASN A 47 -14.82 8.72 2.47
N ASP A 48 -15.35 9.26 3.56
CA ASP A 48 -15.35 10.69 3.85
C ASP A 48 -13.91 11.22 4.02
N LEU A 49 -13.08 10.50 4.77
CA LEU A 49 -11.65 10.80 4.90
C LEU A 49 -10.98 10.91 3.52
N ARG A 50 -11.20 9.93 2.61
CA ARG A 50 -10.59 9.96 1.27
C ARG A 50 -11.08 11.15 0.43
N LYS A 51 -12.37 11.51 0.52
CA LYS A 51 -12.95 12.65 -0.21
C LYS A 51 -12.42 13.99 0.27
N THR A 52 -12.16 14.11 1.57
CA THR A 52 -11.71 15.35 2.20
C THR A 52 -10.20 15.53 2.11
N LEU A 53 -9.45 14.44 2.11
CA LEU A 53 -7.99 14.45 2.01
C LEU A 53 -7.55 14.83 0.58
N SER A 54 -6.53 15.68 0.46
CA SER A 54 -5.96 16.05 -0.85
C SER A 54 -5.54 14.81 -1.66
N PRO A 55 -5.80 14.77 -3.00
CA PRO A 55 -5.49 13.61 -3.83
C PRO A 55 -4.01 13.27 -3.92
N ASP A 56 -3.12 14.22 -3.70
CA ASP A 56 -1.66 14.04 -3.68
C ASP A 56 -1.14 13.46 -2.37
N ILE A 57 -1.97 13.39 -1.32
CA ILE A 57 -1.65 12.71 -0.07
C ILE A 57 -2.13 11.27 -0.12
N TYR A 58 -1.18 10.34 -0.06
CA TYR A 58 -1.50 8.91 -0.07
C TYR A 58 -2.30 8.53 1.17
N LEU A 59 -3.40 7.81 0.97
CA LEU A 59 -4.18 7.19 2.06
C LEU A 59 -3.88 5.70 2.09
N PHE A 60 -3.20 5.26 3.12
CA PHE A 60 -2.88 3.87 3.39
C PHE A 60 -3.96 3.22 4.26
N ILE A 61 -4.49 2.09 3.81
CA ILE A 61 -5.45 1.31 4.58
C ILE A 61 -4.76 0.05 5.12
N ASN A 62 -4.60 -0.01 6.44
CA ASN A 62 -4.01 -1.17 7.11
C ASN A 62 -5.09 -2.23 7.35
N ALA A 63 -4.87 -3.45 6.89
CA ALA A 63 -5.82 -4.54 7.10
C ALA A 63 -6.04 -4.80 8.60
N MET A 64 -7.30 -4.80 9.01
CA MET A 64 -7.66 -5.03 10.41
C MET A 64 -7.25 -6.44 10.84
N GLN A 65 -6.47 -6.54 11.90
CA GLN A 65 -6.06 -7.80 12.51
C GLN A 65 -7.03 -8.21 13.62
N GLY A 66 -7.13 -9.51 13.88
CA GLY A 66 -7.95 -10.03 14.99
C GLY A 66 -9.46 -10.06 14.70
N LEU A 67 -9.87 -9.96 13.43
CA LEU A 67 -11.26 -10.19 13.05
C LEU A 67 -11.68 -11.61 13.36
N SER A 68 -12.92 -11.81 13.80
CA SER A 68 -13.52 -13.13 14.05
C SER A 68 -13.74 -13.92 12.77
N SER A 69 -13.87 -13.23 11.63
CA SER A 69 -13.96 -13.80 10.27
C SER A 69 -13.10 -12.99 9.32
N PRO A 70 -12.57 -13.58 8.23
CA PRO A 70 -11.89 -12.84 7.18
C PRO A 70 -12.76 -11.73 6.60
N LEU A 71 -12.13 -10.69 6.05
CA LEU A 71 -12.82 -9.65 5.30
C LEU A 71 -13.61 -10.28 4.13
N SER A 72 -14.83 -9.82 3.91
CA SER A 72 -15.61 -10.22 2.75
C SER A 72 -14.99 -9.69 1.46
N GLN A 73 -15.35 -10.29 0.32
CA GLN A 73 -14.90 -9.79 -0.98
C GLN A 73 -15.35 -8.34 -1.24
N GLU A 74 -16.55 -7.98 -0.77
CA GLU A 74 -17.06 -6.61 -0.83
C GLU A 74 -16.22 -5.65 -0.02
N ASP A 75 -15.81 -6.03 1.20
CA ASP A 75 -14.93 -5.21 2.03
C ASP A 75 -13.57 -4.99 1.37
N ILE A 76 -12.99 -6.06 0.82
CA ILE A 76 -11.70 -5.99 0.11
C ILE A 76 -11.80 -5.05 -1.09
N LEU A 77 -12.85 -5.16 -1.91
CA LEU A 77 -13.07 -4.28 -3.06
C LEU A 77 -13.24 -2.82 -2.62
N PHE A 78 -14.00 -2.58 -1.54
CA PHE A 78 -14.16 -1.24 -0.99
C PHE A 78 -12.82 -0.65 -0.53
N PHE A 79 -12.05 -1.36 0.27
CA PHE A 79 -10.76 -0.86 0.76
C PHE A 79 -9.74 -0.69 -0.36
N ARG A 80 -9.80 -1.51 -1.40
CA ARG A 80 -8.97 -1.37 -2.60
C ARG A 80 -9.30 -0.09 -3.39
N GLN A 81 -10.54 0.42 -3.34
CA GLN A 81 -10.88 1.72 -3.95
C GLN A 81 -10.25 2.89 -3.20
N LEU A 82 -10.02 2.75 -1.88
CA LEU A 82 -9.37 3.78 -1.07
C LEU A 82 -7.84 3.68 -1.12
N ASP A 83 -7.30 2.47 -1.15
CA ASP A 83 -5.87 2.14 -1.24
C ASP A 83 -5.68 0.99 -2.24
N ASN A 84 -5.27 1.30 -3.45
CA ASN A 84 -5.06 0.30 -4.51
C ASN A 84 -3.95 -0.72 -4.20
N LEU A 85 -3.16 -0.49 -3.16
CA LEU A 85 -2.15 -1.42 -2.64
C LEU A 85 -2.62 -2.23 -1.44
N PHE A 86 -3.90 -2.12 -1.06
CA PHE A 86 -4.49 -2.79 0.11
C PHE A 86 -4.25 -4.30 0.14
N GLU A 87 -4.26 -4.96 -1.03
CA GLU A 87 -4.03 -6.41 -1.09
C GLU A 87 -2.64 -6.84 -0.62
N TYR A 88 -1.63 -5.95 -0.71
CA TYR A 88 -0.29 -6.25 -0.17
C TYR A 88 -0.30 -6.33 1.36
N ASP A 89 -1.24 -5.63 2.01
CA ASP A 89 -1.39 -5.67 3.46
C ASP A 89 -2.20 -6.90 3.94
N LEU A 90 -3.06 -7.44 3.08
CA LEU A 90 -3.80 -8.68 3.34
C LEU A 90 -2.90 -9.92 3.30
N LYS A 91 -1.84 -9.87 2.49
CA LYS A 91 -0.96 -11.01 2.26
C LYS A 91 0.21 -10.98 3.22
N ASN A 92 0.30 -12.01 4.06
CA ASN A 92 1.49 -12.22 4.86
C ASN A 92 2.74 -12.36 3.98
N ALA A 93 3.76 -11.54 4.21
CA ALA A 93 4.99 -11.61 3.45
C ALA A 93 5.87 -12.78 3.93
N PRO A 94 6.33 -13.68 3.03
CA PRO A 94 7.31 -14.70 3.39
C PRO A 94 8.60 -14.05 3.89
N ALA A 95 9.11 -14.45 5.06
CA ALA A 95 10.32 -13.89 5.65
C ALA A 95 11.58 -14.14 4.79
N GLN A 96 11.52 -15.10 3.86
CA GLN A 96 12.60 -15.43 2.92
C GLN A 96 12.74 -14.46 1.74
N TRP A 97 11.90 -13.42 1.65
CA TRP A 97 11.98 -12.42 0.56
C TRP A 97 13.16 -11.46 0.69
N GLY A 98 14.17 -11.83 1.42
CA GLY A 98 15.44 -11.13 1.43
C GLY A 98 15.95 -10.76 2.81
N VAL A 99 16.97 -9.93 2.82
CA VAL A 99 17.62 -9.47 4.04
C VAL A 99 16.71 -8.44 4.71
N CYS A 100 16.36 -8.70 5.95
CA CYS A 100 15.58 -7.76 6.76
C CYS A 100 16.46 -6.57 7.19
N ALA A 101 15.97 -5.35 6.98
CA ALA A 101 16.61 -4.11 7.42
C ALA A 101 16.39 -3.80 8.92
N GLY A 102 15.50 -4.56 9.57
CA GLY A 102 15.20 -4.39 11.00
C GLY A 102 16.41 -4.60 11.90
N GLY A 103 16.68 -3.66 12.78
CA GLY A 103 17.84 -3.61 13.64
C GLY A 103 19.13 -3.15 12.95
N LYS A 104 19.11 -2.89 11.63
CA LYS A 104 20.24 -2.34 10.88
C LYS A 104 20.03 -0.86 10.55
N SER A 105 19.10 -0.57 9.65
CA SER A 105 18.74 0.79 9.24
C SER A 105 17.38 1.23 9.76
N ASN A 106 16.57 0.32 10.25
CA ASN A 106 15.23 0.57 10.77
C ASN A 106 15.10 -0.01 12.18
N CYS A 107 14.43 0.71 13.05
CA CYS A 107 14.06 0.23 14.38
C CYS A 107 12.63 0.64 14.73
N PHE A 108 12.04 -0.07 15.64
CA PHE A 108 10.78 0.28 16.30
C PHE A 108 11.09 0.82 17.69
N VAL A 109 10.49 1.93 18.04
CA VAL A 109 10.63 2.54 19.39
C VAL A 109 9.25 2.51 20.04
N ASP A 110 9.17 1.96 21.24
CA ASP A 110 7.93 1.96 22.01
C ASP A 110 7.75 3.24 22.83
N TRP A 111 6.64 3.35 23.55
CA TRP A 111 6.30 4.52 24.36
C TRP A 111 7.24 4.76 25.56
N LYS A 112 8.02 3.77 25.97
CA LYS A 112 9.07 3.90 27.00
C LYS A 112 10.43 4.34 26.42
N GLY A 113 10.50 4.47 25.09
CA GLY A 113 11.74 4.71 24.37
C GLY A 113 12.56 3.44 24.12
N ASP A 114 12.07 2.26 24.47
CA ASP A 114 12.77 1.02 24.21
C ASP A 114 12.78 0.70 22.72
N MET A 115 13.97 0.42 22.22
CA MET A 115 14.22 0.19 20.80
C MET A 115 14.25 -1.31 20.50
N TYR A 116 13.62 -1.69 19.40
CA TYR A 116 13.56 -3.07 18.90
C TYR A 116 13.83 -3.11 17.41
N ALA A 117 14.30 -4.23 16.89
CA ALA A 117 14.54 -4.39 15.45
C ALA A 117 13.26 -4.24 14.58
N CYS A 118 12.11 -4.64 15.11
CA CYS A 118 10.78 -4.43 14.51
C CYS A 118 9.70 -4.65 15.59
N PRO A 119 8.43 -4.30 15.34
CA PRO A 119 7.34 -4.49 16.30
C PRO A 119 7.10 -5.96 16.74
N ARG A 120 7.59 -6.92 15.96
CA ARG A 120 7.49 -8.36 16.26
C ARG A 120 8.73 -8.94 16.93
N SER A 121 9.80 -8.14 17.09
CA SER A 121 11.00 -8.54 17.82
C SER A 121 10.81 -8.32 19.31
N ARG A 122 11.36 -9.24 20.12
CA ARG A 122 11.45 -9.08 21.58
C ARG A 122 12.88 -8.76 22.03
N VAL A 123 13.82 -8.66 21.10
CA VAL A 123 15.20 -8.31 21.40
C VAL A 123 15.30 -6.79 21.47
N LYS A 124 15.58 -6.28 22.67
CA LYS A 124 15.82 -4.86 22.92
C LYS A 124 17.18 -4.47 22.35
N LEU A 125 17.23 -3.38 21.61
CA LEU A 125 18.45 -2.83 21.01
C LEU A 125 19.04 -1.67 21.82
N GLY A 126 18.31 -1.14 22.79
CA GLY A 126 18.69 0.00 23.61
C GLY A 126 17.48 0.84 23.98
N ASN A 127 17.72 2.10 24.39
CA ASN A 127 16.68 3.06 24.72
C ASN A 127 16.98 4.41 24.09
N PHE A 128 16.03 4.91 23.30
CA PHE A 128 16.14 6.15 22.56
C PHE A 128 16.34 7.37 23.47
N TYR A 129 15.62 7.43 24.60
CA TYR A 129 15.72 8.57 25.53
C TYR A 129 17.04 8.57 26.33
N GLN A 130 17.69 7.42 26.44
CA GLN A 130 18.97 7.29 27.11
C GLN A 130 20.16 7.47 26.16
N GLY A 131 19.90 7.63 24.85
CA GLY A 131 20.96 7.71 23.84
C GLY A 131 21.74 6.40 23.66
N ASP A 132 21.22 5.31 24.21
CA ASP A 132 21.82 3.97 24.13
C ASP A 132 21.18 3.22 22.97
N SER A 133 22.00 2.84 21.98
CA SER A 133 21.54 2.04 20.84
C SER A 133 22.62 1.10 20.37
N SER A 134 22.33 -0.19 20.36
CA SER A 134 23.17 -1.21 19.71
C SER A 134 22.51 -1.63 18.39
N ILE A 135 23.18 -1.31 17.28
CA ILE A 135 22.76 -1.82 15.97
C ILE A 135 23.21 -3.27 15.88
N LEU A 136 22.26 -4.19 16.00
CA LEU A 136 22.50 -5.62 15.87
C LEU A 136 21.75 -6.16 14.67
N PRO A 137 22.44 -6.81 13.71
CA PRO A 137 21.75 -7.55 12.65
C PRO A 137 20.88 -8.63 13.28
N LEU A 138 19.56 -8.52 13.13
CA LEU A 138 18.64 -9.50 13.66
C LEU A 138 18.65 -10.76 12.81
N SER A 139 19.01 -11.90 13.40
CA SER A 139 18.70 -13.21 12.82
C SER A 139 17.24 -13.54 13.11
N CYS A 140 16.34 -13.10 12.22
CA CYS A 140 14.91 -13.36 12.39
C CYS A 140 14.59 -14.82 12.06
N LYS A 141 13.99 -15.53 13.02
CA LYS A 141 13.55 -16.93 12.87
C LYS A 141 12.10 -17.06 12.41
N ARG A 142 11.41 -15.94 12.14
CA ARG A 142 10.02 -15.96 11.67
C ARG A 142 9.96 -16.43 10.23
N LYS A 143 8.99 -17.29 9.92
CA LYS A 143 8.71 -17.75 8.54
C LYS A 143 7.91 -16.73 7.74
N VAL A 144 7.14 -15.88 8.43
CA VAL A 144 6.19 -14.94 7.85
C VAL A 144 6.28 -13.61 8.58
N CYS A 145 6.24 -12.51 7.84
CA CYS A 145 6.01 -11.15 8.34
C CYS A 145 4.52 -10.84 8.19
N ASP A 146 3.83 -10.66 9.30
CA ASP A 146 2.37 -10.58 9.41
C ASP A 146 1.84 -9.18 9.75
N CYS A 147 2.66 -8.16 9.61
CA CYS A 147 2.21 -6.77 9.70
C CYS A 147 3.05 -5.87 8.79
N TYR A 148 2.46 -4.76 8.35
CA TYR A 148 3.13 -3.81 7.46
C TYR A 148 4.48 -3.32 7.99
N LEU A 149 4.54 -2.93 9.25
CA LEU A 149 5.78 -2.43 9.88
C LEU A 149 6.89 -3.50 9.94
N ALA A 150 6.54 -4.79 9.84
CA ALA A 150 7.51 -5.88 9.78
C ALA A 150 7.92 -6.17 8.34
N PHE A 151 6.99 -6.37 7.41
CA PHE A 151 7.33 -6.77 6.05
C PHE A 151 7.94 -5.63 5.22
N SER A 152 7.68 -4.37 5.55
CA SER A 152 8.34 -3.22 4.91
C SER A 152 9.86 -3.19 5.14
N ASN A 153 10.35 -3.92 6.15
CA ASN A 153 11.78 -4.12 6.35
C ASN A 153 12.41 -5.18 5.41
N LEU A 154 11.61 -5.89 4.62
CA LEU A 154 12.11 -6.90 3.68
C LEU A 154 12.51 -6.22 2.36
N ASN A 155 13.81 -6.17 2.08
CA ASN A 155 14.37 -5.44 0.93
C ASN A 155 13.82 -5.88 -0.44
N ASN A 156 13.34 -7.13 -0.56
CA ASN A 156 12.78 -7.67 -1.79
C ASN A 156 11.24 -7.67 -1.81
N HIS A 157 10.59 -6.99 -0.87
CA HIS A 157 9.14 -6.90 -0.89
C HIS A 157 8.66 -6.17 -2.17
N PRO A 158 7.60 -6.66 -2.86
CA PRO A 158 7.12 -6.06 -4.12
C PRO A 158 6.81 -4.57 -4.04
N LEU A 159 6.40 -4.06 -2.88
CA LEU A 159 6.15 -2.63 -2.68
C LEU A 159 7.38 -1.75 -2.94
N HIS A 160 8.62 -2.24 -2.76
CA HIS A 160 9.82 -1.47 -3.09
C HIS A 160 9.94 -1.15 -4.59
N ARG A 161 9.37 -1.98 -5.46
CA ARG A 161 9.30 -1.69 -6.91
C ARG A 161 8.27 -0.62 -7.24
N ILE A 162 7.20 -0.53 -6.44
CA ILE A 162 6.07 0.38 -6.65
C ILE A 162 6.35 1.74 -6.03
N MET A 163 6.82 1.76 -4.77
CA MET A 163 6.97 2.94 -3.95
C MET A 163 8.43 3.43 -3.81
N GLY A 164 9.41 2.64 -4.26
CA GLY A 164 10.82 2.97 -4.10
C GLY A 164 11.27 2.96 -2.65
N GLU A 165 12.18 3.85 -2.30
CA GLU A 165 12.68 4.00 -0.92
C GLU A 165 11.61 4.51 0.04
N GLY A 166 10.52 5.09 -0.47
CA GLY A 166 9.36 5.54 0.30
C GLY A 166 8.49 4.43 0.88
N THR A 167 8.77 3.16 0.57
CA THR A 167 7.96 2.00 1.00
C THR A 167 7.73 1.95 2.50
N PHE A 168 8.75 2.23 3.31
CA PHE A 168 8.64 2.19 4.77
C PHE A 168 7.61 3.19 5.31
N TRP A 169 7.50 4.35 4.69
CA TRP A 169 6.57 5.42 5.08
C TRP A 169 5.27 5.44 4.30
N ARG A 170 5.09 4.52 3.36
CA ARG A 170 3.96 4.55 2.40
C ARG A 170 3.87 5.88 1.64
N ILE A 171 4.99 6.52 1.41
CA ILE A 171 5.10 7.74 0.61
C ILE A 171 5.90 7.38 -0.64
N PRO A 172 5.27 7.29 -1.82
CA PRO A 172 5.95 6.94 -3.05
C PRO A 172 7.01 8.00 -3.40
N ASP A 173 8.19 7.56 -3.86
CA ASP A 173 9.24 8.49 -4.33
C ASP A 173 8.85 9.22 -5.62
N ARG A 174 7.81 8.73 -6.29
CA ARG A 174 7.21 9.30 -7.51
C ARG A 174 5.70 9.07 -7.47
N PRO A 175 4.92 9.88 -8.21
CA PRO A 175 3.47 9.70 -8.29
C PRO A 175 3.13 8.26 -8.70
N LEU A 176 2.20 7.64 -7.96
CA LEU A 176 1.67 6.33 -8.32
C LEU A 176 0.69 6.50 -9.48
N ILE A 177 0.90 5.73 -10.53
CA ILE A 177 -0.12 5.58 -11.57
C ILE A 177 -1.17 4.63 -11.02
N THR A 178 -2.31 5.18 -10.63
CA THR A 178 -3.42 4.41 -10.03
C THR A 178 -4.51 4.08 -11.03
N THR A 179 -4.51 4.76 -12.18
CA THR A 179 -5.53 4.61 -13.22
C THR A 179 -4.88 4.71 -14.59
N VAL A 180 -5.17 3.75 -15.45
CA VAL A 180 -4.66 3.73 -16.83
C VAL A 180 -5.82 3.46 -17.77
N PHE A 181 -5.95 4.29 -18.79
CA PHE A 181 -6.91 4.10 -19.86
C PHE A 181 -6.18 3.57 -21.10
N PHE A 182 -6.74 2.56 -21.72
CA PHE A 182 -6.19 1.96 -22.94
C PHE A 182 -7.21 2.08 -24.07
N ASP A 183 -6.77 2.53 -25.22
CA ASP A 183 -7.46 2.23 -26.46
C ASP A 183 -7.19 0.77 -26.90
N VAL A 184 -8.10 0.17 -27.65
CA VAL A 184 -7.99 -1.23 -28.04
C VAL A 184 -7.27 -1.37 -29.37
N ASP A 185 -7.78 -0.68 -30.41
CA ASP A 185 -7.32 -0.88 -31.77
C ASP A 185 -6.00 -0.15 -32.06
N GLY A 186 -4.94 -0.90 -32.41
CA GLY A 186 -3.63 -0.32 -32.64
C GLY A 186 -2.84 0.05 -31.38
N THR A 187 -3.44 -0.14 -30.18
CA THR A 187 -2.78 0.05 -28.89
C THR A 187 -2.61 -1.27 -28.16
N LEU A 188 -3.69 -1.95 -27.82
CA LEU A 188 -3.64 -3.27 -27.18
C LEU A 188 -3.55 -4.41 -28.18
N THR A 189 -4.03 -4.20 -29.41
CA THR A 189 -3.95 -5.20 -30.47
C THR A 189 -2.89 -4.84 -31.50
N ASP A 190 -2.26 -5.86 -32.07
CA ASP A 190 -1.37 -5.75 -33.21
C ASP A 190 -2.14 -5.47 -34.50
N ALA A 191 -1.44 -5.34 -35.63
CA ALA A 191 -2.04 -5.13 -36.96
C ALA A 191 -2.96 -6.29 -37.37
N GLY A 192 -2.85 -7.47 -36.77
CA GLY A 192 -3.71 -8.63 -36.99
C GLY A 192 -4.93 -8.66 -36.04
N GLY A 193 -5.11 -7.65 -35.19
CA GLY A 193 -6.19 -7.54 -34.24
C GLY A 193 -6.08 -8.48 -33.04
N LYS A 194 -4.87 -9.00 -32.76
CA LYS A 194 -4.59 -9.90 -31.62
C LYS A 194 -3.80 -9.16 -30.55
N VAL A 195 -4.02 -9.51 -29.28
CA VAL A 195 -3.21 -9.01 -28.16
C VAL A 195 -1.95 -9.86 -28.05
N PRO A 196 -0.75 -9.27 -28.24
CA PRO A 196 0.50 -9.99 -28.04
C PRO A 196 0.64 -10.50 -26.60
N GLU A 197 1.24 -11.68 -26.41
CA GLU A 197 1.40 -12.26 -25.05
C GLU A 197 2.24 -11.36 -24.12
N SER A 198 3.21 -10.65 -24.67
CA SER A 198 3.98 -9.65 -23.91
C SER A 198 3.11 -8.54 -23.33
N TYR A 199 2.09 -8.09 -24.10
CA TYR A 199 1.13 -7.08 -23.64
C TYR A 199 0.19 -7.66 -22.61
N ALA A 200 -0.29 -8.89 -22.80
CA ALA A 200 -1.13 -9.58 -21.84
C ALA A 200 -0.43 -9.72 -20.47
N ASN A 201 0.85 -10.07 -20.47
CA ASN A 201 1.66 -10.17 -19.26
C ASN A 201 1.88 -8.80 -18.60
N ALA A 202 2.12 -7.74 -19.38
CA ALA A 202 2.25 -6.38 -18.87
C ALA A 202 0.94 -5.87 -18.22
N LEU A 203 -0.22 -6.14 -18.85
CA LEU A 203 -1.53 -5.78 -18.32
C LEU A 203 -1.83 -6.50 -16.99
N ARG A 204 -1.55 -7.79 -16.89
CA ARG A 204 -1.70 -8.56 -15.63
C ARG A 204 -0.81 -8.00 -14.53
N ALA A 205 0.43 -7.63 -14.84
CA ALA A 205 1.32 -7.01 -13.88
C ALA A 205 0.84 -5.63 -13.44
N MET A 206 0.37 -4.81 -14.38
CA MET A 206 -0.14 -3.46 -14.11
C MET A 206 -1.44 -3.48 -13.30
N ALA A 207 -2.35 -4.41 -13.54
CA ALA A 207 -3.59 -4.59 -12.81
C ALA A 207 -3.38 -4.92 -11.31
N GLN A 208 -2.16 -5.29 -10.91
CA GLN A 208 -1.83 -5.50 -9.49
C GLN A 208 -1.70 -4.20 -8.70
N SER A 209 -1.45 -3.06 -9.37
CA SER A 209 -1.18 -1.78 -8.72
C SER A 209 -1.98 -0.61 -9.29
N ALA A 210 -2.71 -0.80 -10.38
CA ALA A 210 -3.53 0.22 -11.00
C ALA A 210 -4.88 -0.34 -11.46
N SER A 211 -5.90 0.52 -11.47
CA SER A 211 -7.18 0.23 -12.11
C SER A 211 -7.04 0.45 -13.61
N LEU A 212 -7.43 -0.53 -14.40
CA LEU A 212 -7.36 -0.46 -15.85
C LEU A 212 -8.74 -0.19 -16.44
N TYR A 213 -8.80 0.66 -17.46
CA TYR A 213 -10.04 1.04 -18.15
C TYR A 213 -9.84 1.03 -19.66
N LEU A 214 -10.88 0.69 -20.39
CA LEU A 214 -10.88 0.81 -21.84
C LEU A 214 -11.48 2.17 -22.25
N ALA A 215 -10.78 2.88 -23.12
CA ALA A 215 -11.25 4.09 -23.78
C ALA A 215 -11.33 3.79 -25.28
N THR A 216 -12.41 3.19 -25.74
CA THR A 216 -12.54 2.69 -27.12
C THR A 216 -13.93 2.97 -27.66
N SER A 217 -14.03 3.08 -28.99
CA SER A 217 -15.30 3.17 -29.72
C SER A 217 -16.01 1.82 -29.89
N LEU A 218 -15.39 0.72 -29.51
CA LEU A 218 -15.97 -0.60 -29.58
C LEU A 218 -17.08 -0.78 -28.55
N SER A 219 -18.10 -1.57 -28.88
CA SER A 219 -19.06 -2.03 -27.88
C SER A 219 -18.36 -2.99 -26.88
N MET A 220 -18.95 -3.13 -25.69
CA MET A 220 -18.45 -4.07 -24.67
C MET A 220 -18.26 -5.48 -25.20
N GLU A 221 -19.18 -5.94 -26.02
CA GLU A 221 -19.12 -7.28 -26.63
C GLU A 221 -17.97 -7.39 -27.64
N GLN A 222 -17.76 -6.39 -28.45
CA GLN A 222 -16.66 -6.32 -29.42
C GLN A 222 -15.31 -6.29 -28.72
N ALA A 223 -15.16 -5.44 -27.70
CA ALA A 223 -13.95 -5.37 -26.88
C ALA A 223 -13.64 -6.70 -26.20
N ARG A 224 -14.65 -7.34 -25.58
CA ARG A 224 -14.51 -8.65 -24.93
C ARG A 224 -14.09 -9.76 -25.92
N ARG A 225 -14.63 -9.72 -27.14
CA ARG A 225 -14.25 -10.68 -28.20
C ARG A 225 -12.79 -10.51 -28.63
N LYS A 226 -12.33 -9.26 -28.79
CA LYS A 226 -10.96 -8.94 -29.18
C LYS A 226 -9.92 -9.28 -28.11
N LEU A 227 -10.19 -8.90 -26.85
CA LEU A 227 -9.24 -9.10 -25.75
C LEU A 227 -9.30 -10.54 -25.19
N GLY A 228 -10.38 -11.26 -25.43
CA GLY A 228 -10.66 -12.51 -24.74
C GLY A 228 -11.11 -12.28 -23.28
N LYS A 229 -11.89 -13.21 -22.75
CA LYS A 229 -12.53 -13.06 -21.42
C LYS A 229 -11.52 -12.72 -20.30
N THR A 230 -10.43 -13.48 -20.23
CA THR A 230 -9.45 -13.35 -19.13
C THR A 230 -8.74 -11.99 -19.09
N LEU A 231 -8.46 -11.37 -20.25
CA LEU A 231 -7.87 -10.04 -20.30
C LEU A 231 -8.91 -8.95 -20.13
N PHE A 232 -10.10 -9.15 -20.70
CA PHE A 232 -11.19 -8.20 -20.55
C PHE A 232 -11.63 -8.02 -19.09
N ASP A 233 -11.59 -9.09 -18.30
CA ASP A 233 -11.95 -9.06 -16.88
C ASP A 233 -10.90 -8.30 -16.00
N LEU A 234 -9.79 -7.78 -16.59
CA LEU A 234 -8.86 -6.88 -15.92
C LEU A 234 -9.30 -5.41 -15.94
N PHE A 235 -10.23 -5.04 -16.81
CA PHE A 235 -10.76 -3.70 -17.02
C PHE A 235 -12.15 -3.55 -16.39
#